data_ff705f088f4fb7cad588ab50f14f662e
#
_entry.id   ff705f088f4fb7cad588ab50f14f662e
#
_cell.length_a   1.000
_cell.length_b   1.000
_cell.length_c   1.000
_cell.angle_alpha   90.00
_cell.angle_beta   90.00
_cell.angle_gamma   90.00
#
_symmetry.space_group_name_H-M   'P 1'
#
loop_
_entity.id
_entity.type
_entity.pdbx_description
1 polymer ?
#
loop_
_entity_poly.entity_id
_entity_poly.type
_entity_poly.pdbx_seq_one_letter_code
_entity_poly.pdbx_strand_id
1 'polypeptide(L)'
;GIGALYLRSLMPRVKLNSIVYGGGQERNIRSGTLNVPGIVGFAKAVEIAVSEMNDENKKYKKWTDSMLEKFAAVGGKLNGHPENRLVHNLNIRFDGIEGKAIINSVSKKLAISAGSACTTQNVEPSHVLLALGLSEEQSHYAIRIGCGRFNTDDDIKVATGEILNALKSLNKIRI
;
A
#
# COMPACT_ATOMS: atom_id res chain seq x y z
N GLY A 1 -12.34 -10.14 -9.23
CA GLY A 1 -12.92 -11.21 -9.18
C GLY A 1 -12.28 -12.59 -9.18
N ILE A 2 -10.95 -12.78 -8.94
CA ILE A 2 -10.29 -14.09 -8.82
C ILE A 2 -9.26 -14.05 -7.69
N GLY A 3 -9.07 -15.17 -6.99
CA GLY A 3 -8.07 -15.33 -5.96
C GLY A 3 -7.63 -16.77 -5.85
N ALA A 4 -6.53 -17.02 -5.14
CA ALA A 4 -6.03 -18.37 -4.85
C ALA A 4 -5.84 -18.54 -3.34
N LEU A 5 -6.08 -19.76 -2.87
CA LEU A 5 -5.84 -20.17 -1.51
C LEU A 5 -4.88 -21.35 -1.50
N TYR A 6 -3.73 -21.19 -0.86
CA TYR A 6 -2.83 -22.30 -0.60
C TYR A 6 -3.25 -23.03 0.67
N LEU A 7 -3.45 -24.33 0.55
CA LEU A 7 -3.79 -25.19 1.68
C LEU A 7 -2.72 -26.27 1.84
N ARG A 8 -2.02 -26.24 2.97
CA ARG A 8 -0.99 -27.26 3.27
C ARG A 8 -1.63 -28.63 3.45
N SER A 9 -1.15 -29.62 2.67
CA SER A 9 -1.62 -31.00 2.71
C SER A 9 -0.83 -31.89 3.66
N LEU A 10 0.37 -31.48 4.09
CA LEU A 10 1.25 -32.19 5.03
C LEU A 10 0.88 -31.93 6.49
N MET A 11 1.39 -32.75 7.40
CA MET A 11 1.12 -32.64 8.85
C MET A 11 1.68 -31.35 9.45
N PRO A 12 0.96 -30.68 10.36
CA PRO A 12 -0.44 -30.90 10.65
C PRO A 12 -1.35 -30.52 9.47
N ARG A 13 -2.26 -31.43 9.12
CA ARG A 13 -3.18 -31.23 7.98
C ARG A 13 -4.26 -30.21 8.34
N VAL A 14 -4.36 -29.16 7.55
CA VAL A 14 -5.45 -28.19 7.68
C VAL A 14 -6.68 -28.69 6.91
N LYS A 15 -7.83 -28.69 7.58
CA LYS A 15 -9.14 -28.97 6.96
C LYS A 15 -9.92 -27.69 6.86
N LEU A 16 -10.55 -27.46 5.71
CA LEU A 16 -11.49 -26.35 5.52
C LEU A 16 -12.90 -26.89 5.39
N ASN A 17 -13.84 -26.20 6.00
CA ASN A 17 -15.25 -26.39 5.76
C ASN A 17 -15.68 -25.54 4.57
N SER A 18 -16.48 -26.10 3.67
CA SER A 18 -17.09 -25.34 2.59
C SER A 18 -18.06 -24.29 3.16
N ILE A 19 -17.99 -23.08 2.63
CA ILE A 19 -18.97 -22.00 2.92
C ILE A 19 -19.85 -21.70 1.70
N VAL A 20 -19.55 -22.33 0.54
CA VAL A 20 -20.34 -22.23 -0.69
C VAL A 20 -20.66 -23.64 -1.16
N TYR A 21 -21.94 -24.01 -1.12
CA TYR A 21 -22.42 -25.32 -1.47
C TYR A 21 -22.97 -25.35 -2.88
N GLY A 22 -22.93 -26.53 -3.54
CA GLY A 22 -23.42 -26.73 -4.91
C GLY A 22 -22.79 -27.93 -5.61
N GLY A 23 -22.33 -27.78 -6.84
CA GLY A 23 -21.90 -28.85 -7.74
C GLY A 23 -20.53 -29.47 -7.45
N GLY A 24 -19.93 -29.23 -6.28
CA GLY A 24 -18.74 -29.95 -5.81
C GLY A 24 -17.41 -29.50 -6.43
N GLN A 25 -17.36 -28.37 -7.14
CA GLN A 25 -16.12 -27.84 -7.70
C GLN A 25 -15.08 -27.54 -6.60
N GLU A 26 -13.82 -27.40 -6.99
CA GLU A 26 -12.69 -27.18 -6.07
C GLU A 26 -12.66 -28.18 -4.91
N ARG A 27 -12.82 -29.48 -5.23
CA ARG A 27 -12.80 -30.58 -4.25
C ARG A 27 -13.85 -30.42 -3.13
N ASN A 28 -15.03 -29.93 -3.46
CA ASN A 28 -16.13 -29.61 -2.52
C ASN A 28 -15.80 -28.47 -1.53
N ILE A 29 -14.72 -27.74 -1.72
CA ILE A 29 -14.37 -26.62 -0.83
C ILE A 29 -15.08 -25.33 -1.27
N ARG A 30 -15.17 -25.10 -2.57
CA ARG A 30 -15.86 -23.93 -3.14
C ARG A 30 -16.63 -24.35 -4.37
N SER A 31 -17.91 -24.55 -4.24
CA SER A 31 -18.80 -24.91 -5.35
C SER A 31 -19.12 -23.71 -6.25
N GLY A 32 -19.60 -24.00 -7.44
CA GLY A 32 -19.95 -23.05 -8.49
C GLY A 32 -19.02 -23.14 -9.69
N THR A 33 -19.56 -22.83 -10.87
CA THR A 33 -18.80 -22.83 -12.13
C THR A 33 -17.53 -22.00 -12.02
N LEU A 34 -16.42 -22.53 -12.52
CA LEU A 34 -15.12 -21.84 -12.46
C LEU A 34 -15.09 -20.65 -13.41
N ASN A 35 -14.55 -19.54 -12.92
CA ASN A 35 -14.26 -18.37 -13.74
C ASN A 35 -12.98 -18.60 -14.57
N VAL A 36 -13.09 -19.40 -15.63
CA VAL A 36 -11.93 -19.78 -16.45
C VAL A 36 -11.15 -18.59 -16.99
N PRO A 37 -11.77 -17.54 -17.57
CA PRO A 37 -11.03 -16.34 -18.00
C PRO A 37 -10.27 -15.67 -16.86
N GLY A 38 -10.88 -15.55 -15.67
CA GLY A 38 -10.23 -15.01 -14.49
C GLY A 38 -9.04 -15.85 -14.03
N ILE A 39 -9.16 -17.17 -14.04
CA ILE A 39 -8.08 -18.11 -13.67
C ILE A 39 -6.89 -17.96 -14.61
N VAL A 40 -7.13 -17.96 -15.93
CA VAL A 40 -6.08 -17.79 -16.94
C VAL A 40 -5.40 -16.43 -16.82
N GLY A 41 -6.19 -15.35 -16.66
CA GLY A 41 -5.65 -14.01 -16.45
C GLY A 41 -4.81 -13.89 -15.17
N PHE A 42 -5.28 -14.51 -14.08
CA PHE A 42 -4.53 -14.55 -12.81
C PHE A 42 -3.20 -15.30 -12.95
N ALA A 43 -3.21 -16.49 -13.60
CA ALA A 43 -2.00 -17.27 -13.85
C ALA A 43 -0.98 -16.45 -14.67
N LYS A 44 -1.43 -15.77 -15.72
CA LYS A 44 -0.55 -14.91 -16.53
C LYS A 44 -0.01 -13.71 -15.74
N ALA A 45 -0.83 -13.10 -14.91
CA ALA A 45 -0.39 -12.00 -14.03
C ALA A 45 0.69 -12.47 -13.03
N VAL A 46 0.56 -13.67 -12.46
CA VAL A 46 1.58 -14.25 -11.57
C VAL A 46 2.87 -14.53 -12.34
N GLU A 47 2.80 -15.12 -13.54
CA GLU A 47 3.97 -15.36 -14.38
C GLU A 47 4.75 -14.09 -14.66
N ILE A 48 4.06 -13.02 -15.08
CA ILE A 48 4.66 -11.71 -15.35
C ILE A 48 5.26 -11.10 -14.05
N ALA A 49 4.51 -11.13 -12.95
CA ALA A 49 4.99 -10.60 -11.69
C ALA A 49 6.27 -11.29 -11.20
N VAL A 50 6.36 -12.61 -11.33
CA VAL A 50 7.55 -13.36 -10.92
C VAL A 50 8.74 -13.06 -11.84
N SER A 51 8.53 -12.98 -13.16
CA SER A 51 9.61 -12.69 -14.12
C SER A 51 10.19 -11.29 -14.00
N GLU A 52 9.36 -10.29 -13.65
CA GLU A 52 9.76 -8.88 -13.61
C GLU A 52 10.11 -8.39 -12.19
N MET A 53 9.78 -9.16 -11.15
CA MET A 53 9.86 -8.74 -9.74
C MET A 53 11.24 -8.16 -9.35
N ASN A 54 12.33 -8.78 -9.78
CA ASN A 54 13.67 -8.35 -9.38
C ASN A 54 14.04 -6.98 -9.94
N ASP A 55 13.70 -6.72 -11.20
CA ASP A 55 14.04 -5.44 -11.84
C ASP A 55 13.06 -4.34 -11.42
N GLU A 56 11.78 -4.68 -11.25
CA GLU A 56 10.82 -3.76 -10.66
C GLU A 56 11.22 -3.36 -9.23
N ASN A 57 11.65 -4.31 -8.40
CA ASN A 57 12.09 -4.01 -7.03
C ASN A 57 13.31 -3.08 -6.98
N LYS A 58 14.27 -3.24 -7.88
CA LYS A 58 15.41 -2.31 -8.00
C LYS A 58 14.93 -0.89 -8.36
N LYS A 59 14.04 -0.80 -9.35
CA LYS A 59 13.43 0.46 -9.80
C LYS A 59 12.66 1.14 -8.66
N TYR A 60 11.78 0.41 -7.99
CA TYR A 60 10.98 0.95 -6.90
C TYR A 60 11.83 1.37 -5.71
N LYS A 61 12.85 0.58 -5.36
CA LYS A 61 13.77 0.94 -4.29
C LYS A 61 14.47 2.26 -4.56
N LYS A 62 15.00 2.46 -5.76
CA LYS A 62 15.62 3.74 -6.18
C LYS A 62 14.66 4.92 -5.98
N TRP A 63 13.39 4.74 -6.36
CA TRP A 63 12.38 5.79 -6.24
C TRP A 63 12.03 6.10 -4.79
N THR A 64 11.75 5.08 -4.00
CA THR A 64 11.35 5.28 -2.59
C THR A 64 12.51 5.76 -1.73
N ASP A 65 13.75 5.33 -1.99
CA ASP A 65 14.94 5.85 -1.31
C ASP A 65 15.12 7.35 -1.60
N SER A 66 15.00 7.76 -2.88
CA SER A 66 15.08 9.19 -3.26
C SER A 66 13.96 10.04 -2.65
N MET A 67 12.72 9.51 -2.58
CA MET A 67 11.62 10.18 -1.88
C MET A 67 11.92 10.31 -0.40
N LEU A 68 12.34 9.21 0.23
CA LEU A 68 12.60 9.17 1.67
C LEU A 68 13.69 10.15 2.08
N GLU A 69 14.79 10.24 1.32
CA GLU A 69 15.85 11.21 1.54
C GLU A 69 15.32 12.65 1.54
N LYS A 70 14.54 13.03 0.52
CA LYS A 70 13.97 14.36 0.40
C LYS A 70 12.93 14.67 1.48
N PHE A 71 12.13 13.70 1.86
CA PHE A 71 11.13 13.88 2.91
C PHE A 71 11.79 13.94 4.29
N ALA A 72 12.83 13.14 4.55
CA ALA A 72 13.60 13.20 5.79
C ALA A 72 14.23 14.58 6.00
N ALA A 73 14.71 15.23 4.94
CA ALA A 73 15.27 16.58 5.00
C ALA A 73 14.28 17.67 5.45
N VAL A 74 12.97 17.37 5.39
CA VAL A 74 11.89 18.28 5.86
C VAL A 74 11.14 17.71 7.08
N GLY A 75 11.75 16.80 7.83
CA GLY A 75 11.20 16.22 9.05
C GLY A 75 10.30 15.01 8.88
N GLY A 76 10.24 14.44 7.67
CA GLY A 76 9.52 13.20 7.41
C GLY A 76 10.15 12.01 8.13
N LYS A 77 9.32 11.18 8.75
CA LYS A 77 9.74 9.98 9.49
C LYS A 77 9.11 8.73 8.87
N LEU A 78 9.94 7.79 8.45
CA LEU A 78 9.49 6.50 7.93
C LEU A 78 8.74 5.72 9.01
N ASN A 79 7.60 5.14 8.67
CA ASN A 79 6.87 4.22 9.51
C ASN A 79 7.16 2.78 9.07
N GLY A 80 7.42 1.91 10.04
CA GLY A 80 7.79 0.51 9.82
C GLY A 80 9.30 0.28 9.69
N HIS A 81 9.67 -0.94 9.31
CA HIS A 81 11.08 -1.34 9.25
C HIS A 81 11.78 -0.68 8.05
N PRO A 82 13.01 -0.15 8.20
CA PRO A 82 13.72 0.54 7.12
C PRO A 82 14.13 -0.38 5.96
N GLU A 83 14.41 -1.65 6.23
CA GLU A 83 14.90 -2.62 5.22
C GLU A 83 13.86 -3.72 4.93
N ASN A 84 13.31 -4.37 5.96
CA ASN A 84 12.37 -5.50 5.81
C ASN A 84 10.96 -4.99 5.50
N ARG A 85 10.76 -4.49 4.28
CA ARG A 85 9.51 -3.89 3.80
C ARG A 85 9.34 -4.07 2.30
N LEU A 86 8.12 -3.91 1.82
CA LEU A 86 7.86 -3.82 0.39
C LEU A 86 8.41 -2.49 -0.15
N VAL A 87 9.35 -2.59 -1.07
CA VAL A 87 10.09 -1.43 -1.60
C VAL A 87 9.22 -0.42 -2.36
N HIS A 88 8.09 -0.86 -2.92
CA HIS A 88 7.17 -0.02 -3.68
C HIS A 88 6.15 0.74 -2.82
N ASN A 89 6.17 0.55 -1.49
CA ASN A 89 5.21 1.14 -0.56
C ASN A 89 5.95 1.98 0.49
N LEU A 90 5.79 3.29 0.45
CA LEU A 90 6.36 4.23 1.41
C LEU A 90 5.25 4.73 2.33
N ASN A 91 5.32 4.38 3.61
CA ASN A 91 4.49 4.99 4.64
C ASN A 91 5.35 5.96 5.46
N ILE A 92 4.97 7.24 5.47
CA ILE A 92 5.76 8.30 6.08
C ILE A 92 4.85 9.26 6.83
N ARG A 93 5.31 9.79 7.97
CA ARG A 93 4.60 10.81 8.73
C ARG A 93 5.39 12.10 8.82
N PHE A 94 4.66 13.20 8.97
CA PHE A 94 5.19 14.53 9.22
C PHE A 94 4.56 15.05 10.51
N ASP A 95 5.27 14.90 11.63
CA ASP A 95 4.71 15.19 12.96
C ASP A 95 4.11 16.60 13.01
N GLY A 96 2.87 16.64 13.46
CA GLY A 96 2.08 17.86 13.55
C GLY A 96 1.42 18.32 12.25
N ILE A 97 1.54 17.62 11.13
CA ILE A 97 0.81 17.92 9.89
C ILE A 97 -0.13 16.76 9.60
N GLU A 98 -1.43 17.03 9.61
CA GLU A 98 -2.44 16.04 9.29
C GLU A 98 -2.22 15.44 7.89
N GLY A 99 -2.13 14.11 7.80
CA GLY A 99 -2.00 13.40 6.53
C GLY A 99 -3.13 13.73 5.55
N LYS A 100 -4.36 13.90 6.05
CA LYS A 100 -5.50 14.36 5.25
C LYS A 100 -5.28 15.74 4.64
N ALA A 101 -4.66 16.66 5.35
CA ALA A 101 -4.38 18.00 4.83
C ALA A 101 -3.38 17.93 3.66
N ILE A 102 -2.35 17.08 3.78
CA ILE A 102 -1.39 16.84 2.69
C ILE A 102 -2.13 16.25 1.49
N ILE A 103 -2.92 15.17 1.69
CA ILE A 103 -3.67 14.50 0.62
C ILE A 103 -4.60 15.47 -0.10
N ASN A 104 -5.38 16.27 0.65
CA ASN A 104 -6.29 17.24 0.07
C ASN A 104 -5.55 18.29 -0.77
N SER A 105 -4.37 18.74 -0.30
CA SER A 105 -3.56 19.71 -1.02
C SER A 105 -3.05 19.21 -2.37
N VAL A 106 -2.80 17.90 -2.49
CA VAL A 106 -2.26 17.29 -3.73
C VAL A 106 -3.29 16.53 -4.55
N SER A 107 -4.53 16.41 -4.09
CA SER A 107 -5.58 15.53 -4.65
C SER A 107 -5.92 15.77 -6.11
N LYS A 108 -5.69 16.97 -6.62
CA LYS A 108 -5.90 17.31 -8.05
C LYS A 108 -4.83 16.71 -8.97
N LYS A 109 -3.69 16.30 -8.42
CA LYS A 109 -2.53 15.85 -9.19
C LYS A 109 -2.07 14.44 -8.80
N LEU A 110 -2.28 14.05 -7.55
CA LEU A 110 -1.79 12.78 -7.00
C LEU A 110 -2.91 11.99 -6.33
N ALA A 111 -2.89 10.67 -6.53
CA ALA A 111 -3.69 9.70 -5.80
C ALA A 111 -2.81 9.00 -4.75
N ILE A 112 -2.82 9.51 -3.53
CA ILE A 112 -2.14 8.94 -2.37
C ILE A 112 -3.15 8.68 -1.25
N SER A 113 -2.80 7.88 -0.25
CA SER A 113 -3.71 7.47 0.81
C SER A 113 -3.22 7.93 2.19
N ALA A 114 -4.16 8.18 3.10
CA ALA A 114 -3.87 8.22 4.53
C ALA A 114 -3.68 6.81 5.10
N GLY A 115 -3.15 6.72 6.31
CA GLY A 115 -3.03 5.45 7.03
C GLY A 115 -4.39 4.79 7.34
N SER A 116 -5.45 5.57 7.45
CA SER A 116 -6.83 5.11 7.64
C SER A 116 -7.66 5.34 6.40
N ALA A 117 -8.23 4.26 5.84
CA ALA A 117 -9.24 4.34 4.79
C ALA A 117 -10.60 4.42 5.47
N CYS A 118 -11.16 5.63 5.68
CA CYS A 118 -12.50 5.75 6.19
C CYS A 118 -13.34 6.80 5.49
N THR A 119 -14.48 6.34 5.01
CA THR A 119 -15.61 7.10 4.47
C THR A 119 -16.55 7.63 5.56
N THR A 120 -16.27 7.39 6.83
CA THR A 120 -17.12 7.78 7.99
C THR A 120 -16.56 8.97 8.74
N GLN A 121 -17.43 9.71 9.42
CA GLN A 121 -17.09 10.92 10.17
C GLN A 121 -16.12 10.68 11.35
N ASN A 122 -15.99 9.44 11.83
CA ASN A 122 -15.01 9.05 12.84
C ASN A 122 -13.82 8.38 12.16
N VAL A 123 -12.69 9.08 12.12
CA VAL A 123 -11.43 8.57 11.57
C VAL A 123 -10.74 7.77 12.67
N GLU A 124 -11.00 6.47 12.71
CA GLU A 124 -10.24 5.58 13.59
C GLU A 124 -8.78 5.54 13.16
N PRO A 125 -7.83 5.52 14.12
CA PRO A 125 -6.43 5.38 13.82
C PRO A 125 -6.16 4.02 13.15
N SER A 126 -5.19 3.98 12.23
CA SER A 126 -4.85 2.73 11.56
C SER A 126 -4.32 1.69 12.54
N HIS A 127 -5.04 0.57 12.69
CA HIS A 127 -4.59 -0.54 13.54
C HIS A 127 -3.20 -1.08 13.14
N VAL A 128 -2.83 -0.96 11.86
CA VAL A 128 -1.48 -1.32 11.37
C VAL A 128 -0.43 -0.38 11.94
N LEU A 129 -0.67 0.93 11.91
CA LEU A 129 0.27 1.92 12.45
C LEU A 129 0.38 1.82 13.97
N LEU A 130 -0.72 1.57 14.68
CA LEU A 130 -0.70 1.29 16.12
C LEU A 130 0.12 0.02 16.44
N ALA A 131 -0.04 -1.04 15.65
CA ALA A 131 0.75 -2.27 15.80
C ALA A 131 2.26 -2.06 15.51
N LEU A 132 2.61 -1.04 14.73
CA LEU A 132 4.00 -0.61 14.52
C LEU A 132 4.53 0.27 15.66
N GLY A 133 3.73 0.54 16.71
CA GLY A 133 4.13 1.30 17.89
C GLY A 133 3.92 2.81 17.78
N LEU A 134 3.18 3.29 16.77
CA LEU A 134 2.81 4.70 16.68
C LEU A 134 1.67 5.02 17.67
N SER A 135 1.65 6.25 18.20
CA SER A 135 0.48 6.76 18.90
C SER A 135 -0.69 7.01 17.94
N GLU A 136 -1.91 7.15 18.48
CA GLU A 136 -3.08 7.52 17.66
C GLU A 136 -2.83 8.83 16.91
N GLU A 137 -2.31 9.84 17.61
CA GLU A 137 -1.95 11.13 17.04
C GLU A 137 -0.95 10.97 15.89
N GLN A 138 0.14 10.23 16.08
CA GLN A 138 1.15 9.97 15.05
C GLN A 138 0.57 9.25 13.84
N SER A 139 -0.43 8.38 14.02
CA SER A 139 -1.08 7.68 12.93
C SER A 139 -1.85 8.61 12.00
N HIS A 140 -2.40 9.72 12.52
CA HIS A 140 -3.10 10.73 11.74
C HIS A 140 -2.16 11.59 10.87
N TYR A 141 -0.88 11.68 11.23
CA TYR A 141 0.14 12.42 10.46
C TYR A 141 0.71 11.61 9.29
N ALA A 142 0.30 10.35 9.14
CA ALA A 142 0.86 9.44 8.15
C ALA A 142 0.17 9.55 6.79
N ILE A 143 0.98 9.51 5.73
CA ILE A 143 0.55 9.26 4.36
C ILE A 143 1.19 8.00 3.81
N ARG A 144 0.50 7.34 2.86
CA ARG A 144 1.02 6.16 2.17
C ARG A 144 1.11 6.44 0.68
N ILE A 145 2.29 6.23 0.14
CA ILE A 145 2.62 6.43 -1.27
C ILE A 145 2.98 5.06 -1.84
N GLY A 146 2.26 4.63 -2.87
CA GLY A 146 2.53 3.39 -3.60
C GLY A 146 3.03 3.70 -5.00
N CYS A 147 4.11 3.03 -5.42
CA CYS A 147 4.63 3.08 -6.79
C CYS A 147 4.31 1.78 -7.52
N GLY A 148 4.12 1.81 -8.82
CA GLY A 148 3.80 0.63 -9.63
C GLY A 148 4.52 0.66 -10.99
N ARG A 149 4.37 -0.44 -11.74
CA ARG A 149 5.09 -0.67 -13.00
C ARG A 149 4.89 0.40 -14.06
N PHE A 150 3.73 1.05 -14.06
CA PHE A 150 3.41 2.09 -15.06
C PHE A 150 3.87 3.49 -14.65
N ASN A 151 4.43 3.66 -13.44
CA ASN A 151 5.03 4.93 -13.06
C ASN A 151 6.38 5.12 -13.75
N THR A 152 6.71 6.40 -13.98
CA THR A 152 7.96 6.86 -14.58
C THR A 152 8.80 7.63 -13.57
N ASP A 153 10.09 7.87 -13.89
CA ASP A 153 10.95 8.72 -13.08
C ASP A 153 10.39 10.15 -12.94
N ASP A 154 9.69 10.64 -13.97
CA ASP A 154 9.08 11.97 -13.94
C ASP A 154 7.84 12.02 -13.05
N ASP A 155 7.00 10.98 -13.05
CA ASP A 155 5.88 10.88 -12.09
C ASP A 155 6.39 10.96 -10.64
N ILE A 156 7.50 10.29 -10.34
CA ILE A 156 8.09 10.30 -9.00
C ILE A 156 8.65 11.67 -8.64
N LYS A 157 9.30 12.37 -9.58
CA LYS A 157 9.76 13.75 -9.37
C LYS A 157 8.59 14.70 -9.11
N VAL A 158 7.54 14.62 -9.93
CA VAL A 158 6.33 15.42 -9.77
C VAL A 158 5.66 15.14 -8.43
N ALA A 159 5.44 13.87 -8.10
CA ALA A 159 4.82 13.47 -6.84
C ALA A 159 5.61 14.00 -5.62
N THR A 160 6.92 13.82 -5.64
CA THR A 160 7.80 14.32 -4.57
C THR A 160 7.71 15.84 -4.44
N GLY A 161 7.78 16.57 -5.56
CA GLY A 161 7.70 18.03 -5.59
C GLY A 161 6.38 18.57 -5.07
N GLU A 162 5.25 17.98 -5.49
CA GLU A 162 3.92 18.39 -5.03
C GLU A 162 3.73 18.17 -3.53
N ILE A 163 4.19 17.04 -2.98
CA ILE A 163 4.13 16.78 -1.54
C ILE A 163 5.00 17.78 -0.77
N LEU A 164 6.22 18.06 -1.22
CA LEU A 164 7.10 19.03 -0.58
C LEU A 164 6.51 20.46 -0.62
N ASN A 165 5.85 20.84 -1.71
CA ASN A 165 5.18 22.13 -1.83
C ASN A 165 3.97 22.21 -0.89
N ALA A 166 3.17 21.14 -0.78
CA ALA A 166 2.07 21.06 0.17
C ALA A 166 2.56 21.23 1.62
N LEU A 167 3.63 20.53 2.00
CA LEU A 167 4.24 20.64 3.33
C LEU A 167 4.71 22.06 3.64
N LYS A 168 5.36 22.73 2.70
CA LYS A 168 5.78 24.14 2.85
C LYS A 168 4.59 25.07 3.06
N SER A 169 3.49 24.85 2.33
CA SER A 169 2.29 25.67 2.44
C SER A 169 1.58 25.46 3.78
N LEU A 170 1.45 24.19 4.21
CA LEU A 170 0.80 23.83 5.47
C LEU A 170 1.59 24.32 6.70
N ASN A 171 2.93 24.30 6.65
CA ASN A 171 3.78 24.85 7.71
C ASN A 171 3.66 26.37 7.84
N LYS A 172 3.42 27.11 6.75
CA LYS A 172 3.21 28.58 6.80
C LYS A 172 1.90 29.00 7.47
N ILE A 173 0.91 28.13 7.50
CA ILE A 173 -0.40 28.40 8.13
C ILE A 173 -0.32 28.21 9.66
N ARG A 174 0.74 27.60 10.17
CA ARG A 174 0.93 27.33 11.61
C ARG A 174 1.61 28.45 12.38
N ILE A 175 2.04 29.53 11.72
CA ILE A 175 2.61 30.75 12.32
C ILE A 175 1.50 31.81 12.40
#